data_d46407292fec770199f37571cb9a2828
#
_entry.id   d46407292fec770199f37571cb9a2828
#
_cell.length_a   1.000
_cell.length_b   1.000
_cell.length_c   1.000
_cell.angle_alpha   90.00
_cell.angle_beta   90.00
_cell.angle_gamma   90.00
#
_symmetry.space_group_name_H-M   'P 1'
#
loop_
_entity.id
_entity.type
_entity.pdbx_description
1 polymer ?
#
loop_
_entity_poly.entity_id
_entity_poly.type
_entity_poly.pdbx_seq_one_letter_code
_entity_poly.pdbx_strand_id
1 'polypeptide(L)'
;LVLIGGIDLGGADAQSVSTVDSASMVVESGYNKEENTIDTQAYTSTILEESADAGESYIDETLFLGDSNTARMYRMFDYCSYDNAIGSVGMSARNLATFACVQLSTSSSYVTMSQAVAKLQPRRVILTFGTNDLNPSYKAADFVKNYQAGIETVVAAYPSVDILVNSIPPIGQQHSNQSLTQTQVDEYNKALVEMCQEKGWKFLNSAEVLKDSVTGYAKSGYVETSDGIHLTRTAMDALFNYIRTHSYITEDDRPALTTIPKHTGDKDAVVYTVPVVSSSST
;
A
#
# COMPACT_ATOMS: atom_id res chain seq x y z
N LEU A 1 -14.99 3.53 8.09
CA LEU A 1 -15.25 3.11 6.71
C LEU A 1 -14.91 4.27 5.80
N VAL A 2 -13.77 4.20 5.14
CA VAL A 2 -13.33 5.26 4.25
C VAL A 2 -14.07 5.10 2.93
N LEU A 3 -15.03 5.97 2.66
CA LEU A 3 -15.58 6.16 1.31
C LEU A 3 -14.55 6.94 0.49
N ILE A 4 -13.67 6.24 -0.18
CA ILE A 4 -12.81 6.84 -1.18
C ILE A 4 -13.68 6.96 -2.44
N GLY A 5 -13.96 8.19 -2.83
CA GLY A 5 -14.73 8.50 -4.02
C GLY A 5 -14.23 7.71 -5.22
N GLY A 6 -15.15 7.23 -6.02
CA GLY A 6 -14.94 6.28 -7.09
C GLY A 6 -13.69 6.53 -7.93
N ILE A 7 -12.82 5.54 -7.96
CA ILE A 7 -11.77 5.45 -8.95
C ILE A 7 -12.43 4.83 -10.18
N ASP A 8 -12.55 5.61 -11.23
CA ASP A 8 -12.82 5.06 -12.56
C ASP A 8 -11.58 4.28 -12.99
N LEU A 9 -11.64 2.96 -12.90
CA LEU A 9 -10.57 2.05 -13.29
C LEU A 9 -10.70 1.66 -14.77
N GLY A 10 -11.07 2.63 -15.63
CA GLY A 10 -10.94 2.46 -17.07
C GLY A 10 -11.77 1.31 -17.67
N GLY A 11 -13.06 1.47 -17.74
CA GLY A 11 -13.94 0.83 -18.70
C GLY A 11 -14.70 1.93 -19.42
N ALA A 12 -14.69 1.89 -20.74
CA ALA A 12 -15.35 2.87 -21.55
C ALA A 12 -16.86 2.90 -21.24
N ASP A 13 -17.25 3.87 -20.43
CA ASP A 13 -18.53 4.55 -20.52
C ASP A 13 -18.49 5.76 -19.59
N ALA A 14 -18.40 6.93 -20.21
CA ALA A 14 -18.46 8.21 -19.55
C ALA A 14 -19.86 8.42 -18.94
N GLN A 15 -20.00 8.16 -17.63
CA GLN A 15 -21.11 8.72 -16.88
C GLN A 15 -20.69 9.15 -15.49
N SER A 16 -20.75 10.46 -15.33
CA SER A 16 -20.75 11.24 -14.09
C SER A 16 -19.63 10.93 -13.10
N VAL A 17 -18.51 11.57 -13.33
CA VAL A 17 -17.60 11.98 -12.25
C VAL A 17 -18.43 12.80 -11.26
N SER A 18 -18.78 12.24 -10.13
CA SER A 18 -19.24 13.08 -9.02
C SER A 18 -18.04 13.94 -8.65
N THR A 19 -18.07 15.19 -9.05
CA THR A 19 -17.16 16.20 -8.54
C THR A 19 -17.30 16.19 -7.04
N VAL A 20 -16.32 15.66 -6.33
CA VAL A 20 -16.21 15.88 -4.88
C VAL A 20 -16.13 17.40 -4.73
N ASP A 21 -17.15 17.97 -4.13
CA ASP A 21 -17.19 19.42 -3.91
C ASP A 21 -15.93 19.80 -3.13
N SER A 22 -15.16 20.74 -3.66
CA SER A 22 -13.96 21.24 -2.98
C SER A 22 -14.23 21.76 -1.56
N ALA A 23 -15.51 22.04 -1.24
CA ALA A 23 -15.97 22.41 0.10
C ALA A 23 -15.93 21.25 1.12
N SER A 24 -15.76 19.99 0.70
CA SER A 24 -15.69 18.81 1.60
C SER A 24 -14.27 18.40 1.98
N MET A 25 -13.23 19.09 1.46
CA MET A 25 -11.83 18.79 1.77
C MET A 25 -11.47 19.23 3.18
N VAL A 26 -10.76 18.37 3.91
CA VAL A 26 -10.24 18.65 5.24
C VAL A 26 -8.83 19.23 5.12
N VAL A 27 -8.56 20.27 5.90
CA VAL A 27 -7.19 20.81 6.10
C VAL A 27 -6.76 20.44 7.52
N GLU A 28 -5.74 19.61 7.62
CA GLU A 28 -5.14 19.28 8.91
C GLU A 28 -4.47 20.49 9.53
N SER A 29 -4.67 20.70 10.82
CA SER A 29 -4.02 21.76 11.59
C SER A 29 -3.17 21.18 12.71
N GLY A 30 -2.05 21.83 13.03
CA GLY A 30 -1.18 21.44 14.14
C GLY A 30 -0.27 20.24 13.85
N TYR A 31 -0.11 19.84 12.62
CA TYR A 31 0.87 18.81 12.26
C TYR A 31 2.31 19.32 12.47
N ASN A 32 3.10 18.51 13.16
CA ASN A 32 4.52 18.77 13.38
C ASN A 32 5.34 17.58 12.86
N LYS A 33 6.03 17.77 11.74
CA LYS A 33 6.81 16.71 11.09
C LYS A 33 7.98 16.18 11.92
N GLU A 34 8.51 16.96 12.86
CA GLU A 34 9.65 16.57 13.71
C GLU A 34 9.25 15.62 14.84
N GLU A 35 8.00 15.63 15.29
CA GLU A 35 7.56 14.84 16.46
C GLU A 35 7.59 13.34 16.21
N ASN A 36 7.31 12.91 14.99
CA ASN A 36 7.25 11.50 14.61
C ASN A 36 8.21 11.12 13.48
N THR A 37 9.29 11.87 13.32
CA THR A 37 10.36 11.54 12.36
C THR A 37 11.05 10.24 12.79
N ILE A 38 11.21 9.31 11.86
CA ILE A 38 11.94 8.07 12.08
C ILE A 38 13.42 8.41 12.29
N ASP A 39 13.99 7.95 13.40
CA ASP A 39 15.44 7.96 13.61
C ASP A 39 16.09 6.88 12.76
N THR A 40 16.48 7.23 11.55
CA THR A 40 17.08 6.29 10.61
C THR A 40 18.38 5.69 11.11
N GLN A 41 19.09 6.38 12.01
CA GLN A 41 20.35 5.87 12.59
C GLN A 41 20.11 4.74 13.59
N ALA A 42 18.95 4.72 14.24
CA ALA A 42 18.58 3.64 15.15
C ALA A 42 18.19 2.34 14.42
N TYR A 43 17.92 2.39 13.13
CA TYR A 43 17.39 1.30 12.33
C TYR A 43 18.22 0.98 11.08
N THR A 44 19.51 1.21 11.11
CA THR A 44 20.40 1.04 9.93
C THR A 44 20.44 -0.38 9.39
N SER A 45 20.20 -1.39 10.21
CA SER A 45 20.11 -2.80 9.78
C SER A 45 18.73 -3.18 9.22
N THR A 46 17.73 -2.32 9.37
CA THR A 46 16.32 -2.59 9.05
C THR A 46 15.85 -1.77 7.85
N ILE A 47 16.18 -0.49 7.84
CA ILE A 47 15.82 0.41 6.73
C ILE A 47 16.77 0.15 5.57
N LEU A 48 16.20 -0.08 4.39
CA LEU A 48 16.99 -0.30 3.17
C LEU A 48 17.74 0.97 2.78
N GLU A 49 19.04 0.83 2.61
CA GLU A 49 19.93 1.90 2.17
C GLU A 49 19.90 2.07 0.65
N GLU A 50 20.36 3.21 0.18
CA GLU A 50 20.52 3.47 -1.25
C GLU A 50 21.47 2.45 -1.87
N SER A 51 21.07 1.89 -2.98
CA SER A 51 21.81 0.91 -3.78
C SER A 51 21.95 1.40 -5.23
N ALA A 52 22.77 0.70 -6.01
CA ALA A 52 22.70 0.82 -7.45
C ALA A 52 21.30 0.44 -7.95
N ASP A 53 20.88 1.00 -9.08
CA ASP A 53 19.60 0.66 -9.70
C ASP A 53 19.58 -0.84 -10.04
N ALA A 54 18.66 -1.57 -9.43
CA ALA A 54 18.53 -3.02 -9.62
C ALA A 54 17.77 -3.40 -10.90
N GLY A 55 17.21 -2.43 -11.62
CA GLY A 55 16.57 -2.61 -12.92
C GLY A 55 15.18 -3.23 -12.87
N GLU A 56 14.63 -3.47 -14.05
CA GLU A 56 13.30 -4.04 -14.21
C GLU A 56 13.21 -5.49 -13.72
N SER A 57 14.30 -6.25 -13.79
CA SER A 57 14.32 -7.63 -13.28
C SER A 57 14.01 -7.70 -11.78
N TYR A 58 14.41 -6.70 -11.01
CA TYR A 58 14.08 -6.59 -9.60
C TYR A 58 12.57 -6.41 -9.39
N ILE A 59 11.93 -5.58 -10.22
CA ILE A 59 10.48 -5.39 -10.21
C ILE A 59 9.76 -6.69 -10.60
N ASP A 60 10.21 -7.36 -11.65
CA ASP A 60 9.61 -8.60 -12.14
C ASP A 60 9.68 -9.76 -11.13
N GLU A 61 10.71 -9.80 -10.31
CA GLU A 61 10.88 -10.79 -9.24
C GLU A 61 10.11 -10.44 -7.94
N THR A 62 9.53 -9.26 -7.88
CA THR A 62 8.78 -8.75 -6.73
C THR A 62 7.29 -8.99 -6.93
N LEU A 63 6.59 -9.42 -5.89
CA LEU A 63 5.15 -9.40 -5.83
C LEU A 63 4.70 -8.23 -4.93
N PHE A 64 4.02 -7.27 -5.51
CA PHE A 64 3.46 -6.13 -4.78
C PHE A 64 2.11 -6.51 -4.17
N LEU A 65 1.99 -6.34 -2.87
CA LEU A 65 0.75 -6.59 -2.12
C LEU A 65 0.28 -5.30 -1.48
N GLY A 66 -0.96 -4.94 -1.69
CA GLY A 66 -1.48 -3.72 -1.08
C GLY A 66 -2.94 -3.41 -1.37
N ASP A 67 -3.27 -2.16 -1.15
CA ASP A 67 -4.61 -1.58 -1.29
C ASP A 67 -4.79 -0.89 -2.66
N SER A 68 -5.63 0.14 -2.70
CA SER A 68 -5.91 0.90 -3.92
C SER A 68 -4.68 1.55 -4.55
N ASN A 69 -3.69 2.00 -3.77
CA ASN A 69 -2.45 2.53 -4.34
C ASN A 69 -1.64 1.44 -5.06
N THR A 70 -1.62 0.23 -4.54
CA THR A 70 -1.02 -0.92 -5.25
C THR A 70 -1.84 -1.28 -6.49
N ALA A 71 -3.17 -1.29 -6.41
CA ALA A 71 -4.02 -1.53 -7.58
C ALA A 71 -3.75 -0.52 -8.71
N ARG A 72 -3.50 0.74 -8.38
CA ARG A 72 -3.19 1.79 -9.36
C ARG A 72 -1.90 1.51 -10.14
N MET A 73 -0.93 0.82 -9.54
CA MET A 73 0.35 0.50 -10.18
C MET A 73 0.18 -0.25 -11.50
N TYR A 74 -0.83 -1.10 -11.61
CA TYR A 74 -1.03 -1.99 -12.77
C TYR A 74 -2.42 -1.91 -13.39
N ARG A 75 -3.45 -1.50 -12.66
CA ARG A 75 -4.80 -1.33 -13.21
C ARG A 75 -4.94 0.02 -13.94
N MET A 76 -4.29 1.06 -13.44
CA MET A 76 -4.39 2.43 -13.95
C MET A 76 -3.11 2.89 -14.64
N PHE A 77 -1.96 2.50 -14.11
CA PHE A 77 -0.64 2.81 -14.62
C PHE A 77 0.04 1.53 -15.12
N ASP A 78 1.24 1.65 -15.63
CA ASP A 78 2.00 0.56 -16.25
C ASP A 78 3.36 0.31 -15.59
N TYR A 79 3.41 0.48 -14.25
CA TYR A 79 4.64 0.26 -13.48
C TYR A 79 4.94 -1.21 -13.17
N CYS A 80 3.92 -2.02 -13.14
CA CYS A 80 3.97 -3.46 -13.02
C CYS A 80 2.72 -4.06 -13.68
N SER A 81 2.56 -5.38 -13.59
CA SER A 81 1.47 -6.07 -14.28
C SER A 81 0.67 -6.95 -13.30
N TYR A 82 -0.41 -7.55 -13.79
CA TYR A 82 -1.15 -8.59 -13.07
C TYR A 82 -0.31 -9.81 -12.70
N ASP A 83 0.87 -9.98 -13.28
CA ASP A 83 1.73 -11.11 -12.95
C ASP A 83 2.48 -10.91 -11.63
N ASN A 84 2.72 -9.66 -11.23
CA ASN A 84 3.55 -9.34 -10.08
C ASN A 84 2.94 -8.28 -9.15
N ALA A 85 1.64 -8.08 -9.18
CA ALA A 85 0.96 -7.18 -8.26
C ALA A 85 -0.46 -7.66 -7.94
N ILE A 86 -0.83 -7.52 -6.68
CA ILE A 86 -2.17 -7.79 -6.17
C ILE A 86 -2.58 -6.60 -5.31
N GLY A 87 -3.50 -5.78 -5.84
CA GLY A 87 -4.04 -4.63 -5.14
C GLY A 87 -5.54 -4.77 -4.94
N SER A 88 -6.00 -4.67 -3.71
CA SER A 88 -7.41 -4.74 -3.34
C SER A 88 -7.88 -3.40 -2.80
N VAL A 89 -8.76 -2.74 -3.54
CA VAL A 89 -9.29 -1.41 -3.16
C VAL A 89 -10.00 -1.50 -1.81
N GLY A 90 -9.65 -0.59 -0.91
CA GLY A 90 -10.24 -0.50 0.42
C GLY A 90 -9.71 -1.51 1.45
N MET A 91 -8.78 -2.38 1.07
CA MET A 91 -8.22 -3.38 1.97
C MET A 91 -7.33 -2.75 3.03
N SER A 92 -7.49 -3.20 4.26
CA SER A 92 -6.64 -2.82 5.39
C SER A 92 -5.67 -3.96 5.76
N ALA A 93 -4.60 -3.62 6.47
CA ALA A 93 -3.59 -4.59 6.90
C ALA A 93 -4.20 -5.71 7.75
N ARG A 94 -5.22 -5.39 8.56
CA ARG A 94 -5.94 -6.37 9.39
C ARG A 94 -6.66 -7.45 8.58
N ASN A 95 -6.90 -7.23 7.30
CA ASN A 95 -7.56 -8.19 6.41
C ASN A 95 -6.58 -9.14 5.69
N LEU A 96 -5.27 -8.92 5.84
CA LEU A 96 -4.25 -9.65 5.08
C LEU A 96 -4.35 -11.18 5.28
N ALA A 97 -4.59 -11.63 6.51
CA ALA A 97 -4.66 -13.05 6.83
C ALA A 97 -5.96 -13.73 6.37
N THR A 98 -7.04 -12.98 6.17
CA THR A 98 -8.39 -13.57 6.08
C THR A 98 -9.16 -13.22 4.81
N PHE A 99 -8.85 -12.09 4.17
CA PHE A 99 -9.60 -11.65 3.00
C PHE A 99 -9.15 -12.38 1.74
N ALA A 100 -10.04 -13.22 1.20
CA ALA A 100 -9.81 -13.94 -0.05
C ALA A 100 -10.14 -13.02 -1.24
N CYS A 101 -9.11 -12.37 -1.80
CA CYS A 101 -9.26 -11.36 -2.85
C CYS A 101 -8.66 -11.74 -4.20
N VAL A 102 -7.95 -12.86 -4.29
CA VAL A 102 -7.19 -13.24 -5.49
C VAL A 102 -7.82 -14.47 -6.14
N GLN A 103 -8.11 -14.38 -7.42
CA GLN A 103 -8.56 -15.53 -8.21
C GLN A 103 -7.43 -15.98 -9.14
N LEU A 104 -6.90 -17.16 -8.88
CA LEU A 104 -5.89 -17.77 -9.74
C LEU A 104 -6.55 -18.42 -10.96
N SER A 105 -5.84 -18.41 -12.09
CA SER A 105 -6.33 -19.03 -13.33
C SER A 105 -6.60 -20.54 -13.23
N THR A 106 -6.03 -21.17 -12.21
CA THR A 106 -6.19 -22.61 -11.95
C THR A 106 -7.38 -22.94 -11.04
N SER A 107 -8.11 -21.95 -10.55
CA SER A 107 -9.21 -22.15 -9.61
C SER A 107 -10.32 -21.13 -9.84
N SER A 108 -11.57 -21.54 -9.64
CA SER A 108 -12.72 -20.65 -9.61
C SER A 108 -12.92 -19.96 -8.25
N SER A 109 -12.24 -20.43 -7.21
CA SER A 109 -12.34 -19.89 -5.85
C SER A 109 -11.30 -18.79 -5.62
N TYR A 110 -11.69 -17.76 -4.86
CA TYR A 110 -10.76 -16.76 -4.38
C TYR A 110 -9.88 -17.30 -3.25
N VAL A 111 -8.64 -16.85 -3.21
CA VAL A 111 -7.67 -17.18 -2.16
C VAL A 111 -7.17 -15.90 -1.49
N THR A 112 -6.57 -16.04 -0.31
CA THR A 112 -5.90 -14.92 0.38
C THR A 112 -4.60 -14.55 -0.33
N MET A 113 -4.08 -13.35 -0.05
CA MET A 113 -2.76 -12.96 -0.56
C MET A 113 -1.66 -13.91 -0.12
N SER A 114 -1.71 -14.43 1.12
CA SER A 114 -0.74 -15.42 1.62
C SER A 114 -0.75 -16.71 0.81
N GLN A 115 -1.94 -17.22 0.48
CA GLN A 115 -2.08 -18.38 -0.38
C GLN A 115 -1.61 -18.11 -1.81
N ALA A 116 -1.88 -16.90 -2.32
CA ALA A 116 -1.40 -16.49 -3.64
C ALA A 116 0.12 -16.41 -3.71
N VAL A 117 0.80 -15.90 -2.69
CA VAL A 117 2.27 -15.85 -2.62
C VAL A 117 2.87 -17.24 -2.82
N ALA A 118 2.33 -18.25 -2.16
CA ALA A 118 2.81 -19.63 -2.28
C ALA A 118 2.67 -20.19 -3.71
N LYS A 119 1.67 -19.73 -4.45
CA LYS A 119 1.43 -20.15 -5.85
C LYS A 119 2.24 -19.34 -6.86
N LEU A 120 2.44 -18.06 -6.59
CA LEU A 120 3.16 -17.14 -7.48
C LEU A 120 4.68 -17.17 -7.28
N GLN A 121 5.16 -17.69 -6.18
CA GLN A 121 6.57 -18.01 -5.90
C GLN A 121 7.54 -16.83 -6.14
N PRO A 122 7.24 -15.62 -5.62
CA PRO A 122 8.11 -14.47 -5.82
C PRO A 122 9.40 -14.59 -5.00
N ARG A 123 10.47 -13.90 -5.40
CA ARG A 123 11.66 -13.76 -4.57
C ARG A 123 11.40 -12.92 -3.34
N ARG A 124 10.64 -11.84 -3.50
CA ARG A 124 10.28 -10.91 -2.44
C ARG A 124 8.85 -10.43 -2.57
N VAL A 125 8.30 -10.01 -1.47
CA VAL A 125 7.05 -9.24 -1.46
C VAL A 125 7.34 -7.84 -0.94
N ILE A 126 6.71 -6.84 -1.53
CA ILE A 126 6.64 -5.48 -1.01
C ILE A 126 5.20 -5.22 -0.62
N LEU A 127 4.97 -5.06 0.69
CA LEU A 127 3.64 -4.83 1.23
C LEU A 127 3.44 -3.34 1.51
N THR A 128 2.36 -2.77 0.99
CA THR A 128 1.97 -1.39 1.23
C THR A 128 0.52 -1.34 1.70
N PHE A 129 0.35 -1.33 3.02
CA PHE A 129 -0.94 -1.21 3.71
C PHE A 129 -0.85 -0.14 4.78
N GLY A 130 -1.97 0.33 5.22
CA GLY A 130 -2.10 1.22 6.37
C GLY A 130 -3.06 2.39 6.14
N THR A 131 -3.17 2.91 4.94
CA THR A 131 -4.08 4.03 4.64
C THR A 131 -5.52 3.73 5.05
N ASN A 132 -6.00 2.51 4.79
CA ASN A 132 -7.35 2.08 5.17
C ASN A 132 -7.47 1.61 6.62
N ASP A 133 -6.37 1.56 7.36
CA ASP A 133 -6.33 1.27 8.79
C ASP A 133 -6.40 2.53 9.65
N LEU A 134 -6.06 3.69 9.08
CA LEU A 134 -6.01 4.97 9.78
C LEU A 134 -7.38 5.35 10.34
N ASN A 135 -7.44 5.45 11.65
CA ASN A 135 -8.61 5.85 12.40
C ASN A 135 -8.17 6.39 13.77
N PRO A 136 -8.70 7.51 14.26
CA PRO A 136 -8.31 8.08 15.54
C PRO A 136 -8.41 7.12 16.73
N SER A 137 -9.32 6.15 16.66
CA SER A 137 -9.49 5.15 17.72
C SER A 137 -8.61 3.90 17.55
N TYR A 138 -7.90 3.75 16.45
CA TYR A 138 -7.06 2.60 16.15
C TYR A 138 -5.59 2.93 16.39
N LYS A 139 -5.06 2.50 17.52
CA LYS A 139 -3.71 2.85 17.95
C LYS A 139 -2.64 2.12 17.12
N ALA A 140 -1.48 2.75 16.97
CA ALA A 140 -0.35 2.20 16.22
C ALA A 140 0.07 0.81 16.72
N ALA A 141 0.02 0.57 18.02
CA ALA A 141 0.35 -0.75 18.62
C ALA A 141 -0.60 -1.85 18.13
N ASP A 142 -1.90 -1.57 18.05
CA ASP A 142 -2.89 -2.53 17.57
C ASP A 142 -2.80 -2.73 16.05
N PHE A 143 -2.58 -1.65 15.31
CA PHE A 143 -2.33 -1.70 13.87
C PHE A 143 -1.14 -2.63 13.55
N VAL A 144 -0.02 -2.41 14.19
CA VAL A 144 1.20 -3.20 13.97
C VAL A 144 1.02 -4.65 14.38
N LYS A 145 0.36 -4.91 15.50
CA LYS A 145 0.06 -6.27 15.96
C LYS A 145 -0.74 -7.05 14.91
N ASN A 146 -1.76 -6.43 14.34
CA ASN A 146 -2.61 -7.07 13.32
C ASN A 146 -1.88 -7.22 11.99
N TYR A 147 -1.09 -6.22 11.59
CA TYR A 147 -0.29 -6.30 10.36
C TYR A 147 0.77 -7.40 10.47
N GLN A 148 1.48 -7.46 11.59
CA GLN A 148 2.46 -8.51 11.86
C GLN A 148 1.85 -9.90 11.73
N ALA A 149 0.69 -10.13 12.35
CA ALA A 149 -0.02 -11.41 12.24
C ALA A 149 -0.33 -11.75 10.77
N GLY A 150 -0.74 -10.77 9.98
CA GLY A 150 -0.97 -10.94 8.54
C GLY A 150 0.30 -11.30 7.77
N ILE A 151 1.40 -10.63 8.03
CA ILE A 151 2.70 -10.92 7.38
C ILE A 151 3.20 -12.32 7.77
N GLU A 152 3.00 -12.72 9.02
CA GLU A 152 3.38 -14.07 9.49
C GLU A 152 2.64 -15.17 8.72
N THR A 153 1.41 -14.94 8.26
CA THR A 153 0.71 -15.89 7.38
C THR A 153 1.38 -16.01 6.00
N VAL A 154 1.95 -14.93 5.49
CA VAL A 154 2.73 -14.94 4.25
C VAL A 154 4.00 -15.77 4.41
N VAL A 155 4.75 -15.53 5.49
CA VAL A 155 5.99 -16.27 5.80
C VAL A 155 5.69 -17.76 6.01
N ALA A 156 4.60 -18.09 6.70
CA ALA A 156 4.19 -19.48 6.91
C ALA A 156 3.81 -20.18 5.59
N ALA A 157 3.17 -19.46 4.66
CA ALA A 157 2.76 -20.02 3.37
C ALA A 157 3.94 -20.23 2.41
N TYR A 158 4.95 -19.35 2.46
CA TYR A 158 6.11 -19.38 1.57
C TYR A 158 7.38 -18.87 2.29
N PRO A 159 8.07 -19.73 3.08
CA PRO A 159 9.19 -19.32 3.94
C PRO A 159 10.39 -18.72 3.22
N SER A 160 10.60 -19.04 1.94
CA SER A 160 11.72 -18.52 1.15
C SER A 160 11.54 -17.08 0.65
N VAL A 161 10.38 -16.46 0.90
CA VAL A 161 10.11 -15.10 0.44
C VAL A 161 10.79 -14.06 1.33
N ASP A 162 11.43 -13.07 0.72
CA ASP A 162 11.89 -11.89 1.44
C ASP A 162 10.72 -10.94 1.70
N ILE A 163 10.62 -10.46 2.93
CA ILE A 163 9.57 -9.55 3.38
C ILE A 163 10.12 -8.12 3.42
N LEU A 164 9.55 -7.25 2.59
CA LEU A 164 9.79 -5.81 2.61
C LEU A 164 8.48 -5.10 2.94
N VAL A 165 8.46 -4.36 4.03
CA VAL A 165 7.34 -3.52 4.43
C VAL A 165 7.59 -2.10 3.94
N ASN A 166 6.76 -1.62 3.05
CA ASN A 166 6.85 -0.26 2.54
C ASN A 166 6.17 0.71 3.51
N SER A 167 6.71 1.91 3.65
CA SER A 167 6.08 2.97 4.40
C SER A 167 4.70 3.30 3.84
N ILE A 168 3.77 3.67 4.72
CA ILE A 168 2.48 4.23 4.32
C ILE A 168 2.76 5.55 3.60
N PRO A 169 2.21 5.78 2.41
CA PRO A 169 2.42 7.02 1.68
C PRO A 169 1.92 8.24 2.46
N PRO A 170 2.57 9.39 2.32
CA PRO A 170 2.07 10.63 2.88
C PRO A 170 0.78 11.04 2.19
N ILE A 171 -0.05 11.78 2.92
CA ILE A 171 -1.27 12.39 2.39
C ILE A 171 -1.05 13.87 2.11
N GLY A 172 -1.92 14.45 1.29
CA GLY A 172 -1.92 15.90 1.05
C GLY A 172 -2.33 16.67 2.31
N GLN A 173 -1.88 17.91 2.42
CA GLN A 173 -2.32 18.81 3.48
C GLN A 173 -3.84 19.01 3.42
N GLN A 174 -4.41 18.95 2.23
CA GLN A 174 -5.84 18.88 1.99
C GLN A 174 -6.19 17.47 1.49
N HIS A 175 -7.19 16.86 2.10
CA HIS A 175 -7.67 15.54 1.71
C HIS A 175 -9.15 15.35 2.02
N SER A 176 -9.77 14.36 1.40
CA SER A 176 -11.22 14.12 1.44
C SER A 176 -11.69 13.32 2.65
N ASN A 177 -10.78 12.83 3.50
CA ASN A 177 -11.15 11.94 4.60
C ASN A 177 -10.79 12.52 5.96
N GLN A 178 -11.82 12.85 6.75
CA GLN A 178 -11.66 13.45 8.08
C GLN A 178 -10.97 12.53 9.11
N SER A 179 -10.96 11.22 8.87
CA SER A 179 -10.31 10.26 9.76
C SER A 179 -8.80 10.18 9.57
N LEU A 180 -8.26 10.75 8.48
CA LEU A 180 -6.84 10.68 8.16
C LEU A 180 -6.11 11.92 8.67
N THR A 181 -4.98 11.69 9.34
CA THR A 181 -4.03 12.73 9.70
C THR A 181 -2.62 12.28 9.32
N GLN A 182 -1.78 13.21 8.90
CA GLN A 182 -0.36 12.91 8.63
C GLN A 182 0.37 12.52 9.93
N THR A 183 -0.04 13.07 11.06
CA THR A 183 0.46 12.67 12.38
C THR A 183 0.30 11.16 12.58
N GLN A 184 -0.88 10.63 12.33
CA GLN A 184 -1.12 9.19 12.51
C GLN A 184 -0.39 8.34 11.45
N VAL A 185 -0.28 8.83 10.22
CA VAL A 185 0.56 8.18 9.19
C VAL A 185 1.99 8.01 9.69
N ASP A 186 2.57 9.08 10.25
CA ASP A 186 3.94 9.05 10.78
C ASP A 186 4.07 8.13 12.00
N GLU A 187 3.11 8.16 12.92
CA GLU A 187 3.06 7.25 14.07
C GLU A 187 3.02 5.79 13.63
N TYR A 188 2.21 5.45 12.64
CA TYR A 188 2.13 4.11 12.10
C TYR A 188 3.44 3.69 11.42
N ASN A 189 4.03 4.56 10.61
CA ASN A 189 5.30 4.28 9.96
C ASN A 189 6.43 4.05 10.98
N LYS A 190 6.47 4.81 12.05
CA LYS A 190 7.42 4.61 13.14
C LYS A 190 7.24 3.24 13.80
N ALA A 191 6.01 2.84 14.06
CA ALA A 191 5.70 1.53 14.61
C ALA A 191 6.03 0.38 13.62
N LEU A 192 5.87 0.60 12.32
CA LEU A 192 6.26 -0.38 11.28
C LEU A 192 7.77 -0.64 11.27
N VAL A 193 8.58 0.39 11.39
CA VAL A 193 10.05 0.23 11.46
C VAL A 193 10.45 -0.61 12.67
N GLU A 194 9.87 -0.34 13.83
CA GLU A 194 10.11 -1.11 15.06
C GLU A 194 9.71 -2.58 14.87
N MET A 195 8.54 -2.84 14.29
CA MET A 195 8.08 -4.19 13.96
C MET A 195 9.07 -4.91 13.03
N CYS A 196 9.51 -4.25 11.98
CA CYS A 196 10.48 -4.83 11.04
C CYS A 196 11.79 -5.19 11.74
N GLN A 197 12.29 -4.33 12.61
CA GLN A 197 13.50 -4.60 13.37
C GLN A 197 13.33 -5.82 14.30
N GLU A 198 12.23 -5.91 15.01
CA GLU A 198 11.94 -7.03 15.90
C GLU A 198 11.78 -8.36 15.16
N LYS A 199 11.19 -8.33 13.98
CA LYS A 199 10.92 -9.53 13.18
C LYS A 199 12.04 -9.90 12.22
N GLY A 200 13.03 -9.04 12.04
CA GLY A 200 14.08 -9.24 11.04
C GLY A 200 13.64 -9.01 9.60
N TRP A 201 12.53 -8.31 9.38
CA TRP A 201 12.07 -7.89 8.07
C TRP A 201 12.71 -6.56 7.67
N LYS A 202 12.67 -6.22 6.38
CA LYS A 202 13.20 -4.96 5.89
C LYS A 202 12.10 -3.92 5.74
N PHE A 203 12.47 -2.67 6.00
CA PHE A 203 11.59 -1.52 5.83
C PHE A 203 12.06 -0.68 4.65
N LEU A 204 11.16 -0.44 3.70
CA LEU A 204 11.36 0.41 2.54
C LEU A 204 10.79 1.80 2.85
N ASN A 205 11.66 2.76 3.12
CA ASN A 205 11.28 4.11 3.55
C ASN A 205 10.91 5.03 2.37
N SER A 206 10.05 4.57 1.50
CA SER A 206 9.70 5.30 0.26
C SER A 206 8.96 6.63 0.51
N ALA A 207 8.32 6.79 1.67
CA ALA A 207 7.72 8.06 2.05
C ALA A 207 8.71 9.22 2.01
N GLU A 208 10.00 8.97 2.21
CA GLU A 208 11.07 9.95 2.14
C GLU A 208 11.07 10.76 0.84
N VAL A 209 10.84 10.11 -0.31
CA VAL A 209 10.83 10.78 -1.62
C VAL A 209 9.44 11.28 -2.02
N LEU A 210 8.41 10.89 -1.31
CA LEU A 210 7.03 11.32 -1.57
C LEU A 210 6.63 12.53 -0.73
N LYS A 211 7.31 12.76 0.39
CA LYS A 211 7.07 13.89 1.28
C LYS A 211 7.74 15.16 0.79
N ASP A 212 7.05 16.28 0.96
CA ASP A 212 7.65 17.60 0.93
C ASP A 212 8.54 17.79 2.16
N SER A 213 9.81 18.15 1.94
CA SER A 213 10.79 18.28 3.02
C SER A 213 10.50 19.42 3.99
N VAL A 214 9.74 20.41 3.57
CA VAL A 214 9.36 21.57 4.40
C VAL A 214 8.12 21.28 5.22
N THR A 215 7.08 20.75 4.57
CA THR A 215 5.77 20.57 5.20
C THR A 215 5.59 19.20 5.86
N GLY A 216 6.24 18.15 5.35
CA GLY A 216 6.04 16.77 5.77
C GLY A 216 4.79 16.11 5.20
N TYR A 217 3.96 16.83 4.48
CA TYR A 217 2.87 16.28 3.68
C TYR A 217 3.37 15.77 2.33
N ALA A 218 2.51 15.14 1.55
CA ALA A 218 2.84 14.75 0.18
C ALA A 218 3.26 15.98 -0.63
N LYS A 219 4.27 15.80 -1.48
CA LYS A 219 4.68 16.84 -2.43
C LYS A 219 3.50 17.27 -3.30
N SER A 220 3.46 18.54 -3.67
CA SER A 220 2.50 19.05 -4.64
C SER A 220 2.56 18.24 -5.95
N GLY A 221 1.41 17.80 -6.44
CA GLY A 221 1.33 16.96 -7.65
C GLY A 221 1.59 15.46 -7.41
N TYR A 222 1.87 15.03 -6.17
CA TYR A 222 2.11 13.63 -5.84
C TYR A 222 0.86 12.88 -5.36
N VAL A 223 -0.17 13.60 -4.97
CA VAL A 223 -1.49 13.04 -4.68
C VAL A 223 -2.54 13.66 -5.59
N GLU A 224 -3.59 12.88 -5.90
CA GLU A 224 -4.70 13.37 -6.70
C GLU A 224 -5.37 14.56 -6.01
N THR A 225 -5.64 15.62 -6.76
CA THR A 225 -6.31 16.80 -6.22
C THR A 225 -7.75 16.54 -5.81
N SER A 226 -8.36 15.48 -6.35
CA SER A 226 -9.73 15.08 -6.03
C SER A 226 -9.89 14.52 -4.62
N ASP A 227 -8.86 13.89 -4.06
CA ASP A 227 -8.94 13.27 -2.74
C ASP A 227 -7.77 13.59 -1.80
N GLY A 228 -6.62 14.00 -2.32
CA GLY A 228 -5.43 14.26 -1.52
C GLY A 228 -4.79 13.00 -0.90
N ILE A 229 -5.09 11.82 -1.42
CA ILE A 229 -4.70 10.53 -0.85
C ILE A 229 -4.00 9.64 -1.89
N HIS A 230 -4.63 9.42 -3.04
CA HIS A 230 -4.11 8.50 -4.04
C HIS A 230 -2.91 9.09 -4.77
N LEU A 231 -1.89 8.26 -4.95
CA LEU A 231 -0.66 8.63 -5.62
C LEU A 231 -0.89 8.85 -7.12
N THR A 232 -0.33 9.93 -7.64
CA THR A 232 -0.33 10.26 -9.07
C THR A 232 0.75 9.48 -9.81
N ARG A 233 0.74 9.54 -11.14
CA ARG A 233 1.83 9.00 -11.99
C ARG A 233 3.18 9.59 -11.59
N THR A 234 3.26 10.88 -11.33
CA THR A 234 4.51 11.55 -10.89
C THR A 234 5.03 10.95 -9.58
N ALA A 235 4.15 10.70 -8.62
CA ALA A 235 4.52 10.02 -7.38
C ALA A 235 4.97 8.58 -7.62
N MET A 236 4.30 7.85 -8.53
CA MET A 236 4.68 6.49 -8.89
C MET A 236 6.06 6.43 -9.57
N ASP A 237 6.42 7.41 -10.39
CA ASP A 237 7.77 7.53 -10.95
C ASP A 237 8.84 7.60 -9.84
N ALA A 238 8.61 8.46 -8.87
CA ALA A 238 9.51 8.60 -7.72
C ALA A 238 9.57 7.33 -6.87
N LEU A 239 8.41 6.70 -6.62
CA LEU A 239 8.30 5.47 -5.85
C LEU A 239 9.05 4.31 -6.51
N PHE A 240 8.84 4.05 -7.79
CA PHE A 240 9.50 2.94 -8.49
C PHE A 240 11.00 3.17 -8.67
N ASN A 241 11.42 4.43 -8.88
CA ASN A 241 12.86 4.76 -8.84
C ASN A 241 13.45 4.46 -7.45
N TYR A 242 12.75 4.82 -6.38
CA TYR A 242 13.17 4.52 -5.01
C TYR A 242 13.26 3.02 -4.76
N ILE A 243 12.27 2.25 -5.18
CA ILE A 243 12.26 0.79 -5.06
C ILE A 243 13.49 0.17 -5.74
N ARG A 244 13.80 0.58 -6.97
CA ARG A 244 14.96 0.05 -7.70
C ARG A 244 16.30 0.46 -7.10
N THR A 245 16.37 1.63 -6.47
CA THR A 245 17.60 2.17 -5.89
C THR A 245 17.74 1.95 -4.39
N HIS A 246 16.83 1.18 -3.80
CA HIS A 246 16.87 0.71 -2.41
C HIS A 246 16.53 -0.77 -2.39
N SER A 247 17.29 -1.53 -3.15
CA SER A 247 17.03 -2.94 -3.37
C SER A 247 17.47 -3.82 -2.20
N TYR A 248 16.81 -4.97 -2.06
CA TYR A 248 17.18 -6.03 -1.15
C TYR A 248 17.25 -7.33 -1.92
N ILE A 249 18.46 -7.81 -2.15
CA ILE A 249 18.74 -9.00 -2.94
C ILE A 249 19.51 -9.97 -2.07
N THR A 250 18.88 -11.09 -1.72
CA THR A 250 19.48 -12.20 -0.98
C THR A 250 19.83 -13.35 -1.91
N GLU A 251 20.47 -14.37 -1.36
CA GLU A 251 20.59 -15.65 -2.06
C GLU A 251 19.19 -16.21 -2.36
N ASP A 252 19.01 -16.69 -3.59
CA ASP A 252 17.73 -17.29 -3.99
C ASP A 252 17.67 -18.73 -3.49
N ASP A 253 16.99 -18.93 -2.38
CA ASP A 253 16.77 -20.21 -1.73
C ASP A 253 15.37 -20.81 -1.99
N ARG A 254 14.65 -20.24 -2.97
CA ARG A 254 13.34 -20.77 -3.35
C ARG A 254 13.46 -22.22 -3.78
N PRO A 255 12.49 -23.08 -3.43
CA PRO A 255 12.43 -24.44 -3.99
C PRO A 255 12.31 -24.38 -5.51
N ALA A 256 12.57 -25.50 -6.19
CA ALA A 256 12.43 -25.56 -7.64
C ALA A 256 11.06 -25.02 -8.07
N LEU A 257 11.08 -24.00 -8.92
CA LEU A 257 9.88 -23.31 -9.36
C LEU A 257 9.02 -24.24 -10.21
N THR A 258 7.73 -24.26 -9.92
CA THR A 258 6.72 -24.96 -10.71
C THR A 258 6.05 -24.00 -11.71
N THR A 259 5.12 -24.50 -12.50
CA THR A 259 4.33 -23.63 -13.37
C THR A 259 3.56 -22.61 -12.54
N ILE A 260 3.82 -21.33 -12.79
CA ILE A 260 3.20 -20.21 -12.06
C ILE A 260 1.86 -19.89 -12.73
N PRO A 261 0.74 -19.99 -12.02
CA PRO A 261 -0.56 -19.61 -12.57
C PRO A 261 -0.66 -18.10 -12.72
N LYS A 262 -1.45 -17.66 -13.70
CA LYS A 262 -1.89 -16.27 -13.77
C LYS A 262 -3.03 -16.06 -12.77
N HIS A 263 -3.15 -14.84 -12.23
CA HIS A 263 -4.39 -14.48 -11.55
C HIS A 263 -5.26 -13.64 -12.49
N THR A 264 -6.58 -13.82 -12.39
CA THR A 264 -7.54 -13.24 -13.34
C THR A 264 -8.21 -11.98 -12.83
N GLY A 265 -8.05 -11.68 -11.56
CA GLY A 265 -8.59 -10.47 -10.97
C GLY A 265 -8.43 -10.46 -9.47
N ASP A 266 -8.46 -9.26 -8.93
CA ASP A 266 -8.37 -9.01 -7.50
C ASP A 266 -9.74 -8.51 -7.04
N LYS A 267 -10.28 -9.13 -6.01
CA LYS A 267 -11.55 -8.70 -5.42
C LYS A 267 -11.29 -7.52 -4.48
N ASP A 268 -12.06 -6.46 -4.67
CA ASP A 268 -11.96 -5.29 -3.81
C ASP A 268 -12.66 -5.52 -2.46
N ALA A 269 -12.10 -4.98 -1.39
CA ALA A 269 -12.63 -5.12 -0.04
C ALA A 269 -13.84 -4.21 0.21
N VAL A 270 -13.92 -3.10 -0.54
CA VAL A 270 -15.04 -2.15 -0.44
C VAL A 270 -16.02 -2.38 -1.59
N VAL A 271 -17.23 -2.78 -1.25
CA VAL A 271 -18.36 -2.73 -2.16
C VAL A 271 -19.00 -1.34 -1.97
N TYR A 272 -19.00 -0.53 -3.02
CA TYR A 272 -19.63 0.79 -2.98
C TYR A 272 -21.14 0.62 -2.80
N THR A 273 -21.64 0.91 -1.58
CA THR A 273 -23.05 1.22 -1.39
C THR A 273 -23.21 2.73 -1.58
N VAL A 274 -23.91 3.12 -2.63
CA VAL A 274 -24.32 4.52 -2.81
C VAL A 274 -25.12 4.91 -1.57
N PRO A 275 -24.79 6.02 -0.86
CA PRO A 275 -25.59 6.45 0.26
C PRO A 275 -27.01 6.73 -0.24
N VAL A 276 -28.00 6.05 0.32
CA VAL A 276 -29.39 6.39 0.08
C VAL A 276 -29.63 7.72 0.80
N VAL A 277 -29.73 8.80 0.04
CA VAL A 277 -30.19 10.08 0.56
C VAL A 277 -31.65 9.86 0.90
N SER A 278 -31.97 9.68 2.18
CA SER A 278 -33.34 9.72 2.63
C SER A 278 -33.83 11.16 2.44
N SER A 279 -34.65 11.39 1.43
CA SER A 279 -35.44 12.60 1.34
C SER A 279 -36.43 12.61 2.50
N SER A 280 -36.09 13.32 3.56
CA SER A 280 -37.10 13.70 4.55
C SER A 280 -37.99 14.71 3.89
N SER A 281 -39.15 14.25 3.40
CA SER A 281 -40.26 15.11 3.07
C SER A 281 -40.82 15.69 4.39
N THR A 282 -40.72 16.98 4.56
CA THR A 282 -41.58 17.77 5.48
C THR A 282 -42.94 17.95 4.87
#